data_5cedc6dc7b2bd18c2155c1c7bd64ae88
#
_entry.id   5cedc6dc7b2bd18c2155c1c7bd64ae88
#
_cell.length_a   1.000
_cell.length_b   1.000
_cell.length_c   1.000
_cell.angle_alpha   90.00
_cell.angle_beta   90.00
_cell.angle_gamma   90.00
#
_symmetry.space_group_name_H-M   'P 1'
#
loop_
_entity.id
_entity.type
_entity.pdbx_description
1 polymer ?
#
loop_
_entity_poly.entity_id
_entity_poly.type
_entity_poly.pdbx_seq_one_letter_code
_entity_poly.pdbx_strand_id
1 'polypeptide(L)'
;MAYDFEPDEEYQKELDWVDQFVREELEPLDFLIKHPYDRSDPVRERLIPPLQQKVRERGLWACHLGPNLGGPGYGQVKLALLNEIIGRAKCGPVVFGCQAPDSGNGEILAHYGTPAQK
;
A
#
# COMPACT_ATOMS: atom_id res chain seq x y z
N MET A 1 -19.51 24.55 10.86
CA MET A 1 -19.22 23.48 9.85
C MET A 1 -18.52 22.35 10.57
N ALA A 2 -19.08 21.18 10.59
CA ALA A 2 -18.42 20.02 11.15
C ALA A 2 -17.60 19.33 10.05
N TYR A 3 -16.37 18.98 10.36
CA TYR A 3 -15.56 18.13 9.49
C TYR A 3 -15.76 16.67 9.92
N ASP A 4 -16.28 15.88 8.99
CA ASP A 4 -16.49 14.46 9.21
C ASP A 4 -15.42 13.69 8.45
N PHE A 5 -14.55 12.98 9.18
CA PHE A 5 -13.52 12.13 8.65
C PHE A 5 -13.84 10.63 8.87
N GLU A 6 -15.06 10.33 9.30
CA GLU A 6 -15.47 8.95 9.51
C GLU A 6 -15.61 8.23 8.17
N PRO A 7 -15.05 7.02 8.04
CA PRO A 7 -15.23 6.21 6.83
C PRO A 7 -16.64 5.63 6.78
N ASP A 8 -17.14 5.40 5.56
CA ASP A 8 -18.33 4.59 5.38
C ASP A 8 -18.09 3.12 5.79
N GLU A 9 -19.19 2.36 5.97
CA GLU A 9 -19.10 0.98 6.46
C GLU A 9 -18.27 0.05 5.57
N GLU A 10 -18.32 0.24 4.25
CA GLU A 10 -17.54 -0.58 3.32
C GLU A 10 -16.06 -0.29 3.44
N TYR A 11 -15.71 0.99 3.50
CA TYR A 11 -14.31 1.38 3.65
C TYR A 11 -13.77 1.03 5.03
N GLN A 12 -14.60 1.08 6.07
CA GLN A 12 -14.20 0.61 7.40
C GLN A 12 -13.79 -0.87 7.39
N LYS A 13 -14.47 -1.70 6.62
CA LYS A 13 -14.07 -3.12 6.44
C LYS A 13 -12.70 -3.25 5.76
N GLU A 14 -12.41 -2.40 4.80
CA GLU A 14 -11.07 -2.37 4.18
C GLU A 14 -10.01 -1.93 5.20
N LEU A 15 -10.28 -0.90 5.99
CA LEU A 15 -9.36 -0.45 7.05
C LEU A 15 -9.15 -1.54 8.10
N ASP A 16 -10.18 -2.26 8.49
CA ASP A 16 -10.10 -3.37 9.45
C ASP A 16 -9.22 -4.51 8.92
N TRP A 17 -9.37 -4.85 7.64
CA TRP A 17 -8.53 -5.84 6.99
C TRP A 17 -7.06 -5.39 6.94
N VAL A 18 -6.82 -4.14 6.57
CA VAL A 18 -5.46 -3.58 6.53
C VAL A 18 -4.84 -3.52 7.91
N ASP A 19 -5.62 -3.13 8.93
CA ASP A 19 -5.16 -3.10 10.32
C ASP A 19 -4.71 -4.49 10.80
N GLN A 20 -5.52 -5.50 10.55
CA GLN A 20 -5.19 -6.88 10.89
C GLN A 20 -3.96 -7.36 10.10
N PHE A 21 -3.92 -7.11 8.80
CA PHE A 21 -2.81 -7.50 7.92
C PHE A 21 -1.48 -6.87 8.37
N VAL A 22 -1.48 -5.56 8.64
CA VAL A 22 -0.28 -4.87 9.12
C VAL A 22 0.17 -5.43 10.47
N ARG A 23 -0.75 -5.62 11.39
CA ARG A 23 -0.45 -6.11 12.75
C ARG A 23 0.11 -7.54 12.75
N GLU A 24 -0.48 -8.41 11.97
CA GLU A 24 -0.13 -9.84 11.98
C GLU A 24 1.02 -10.19 11.03
N GLU A 25 1.08 -9.53 9.87
CA GLU A 25 2.00 -9.92 8.79
C GLU A 25 3.17 -8.95 8.63
N LEU A 26 3.01 -7.66 8.89
CA LEU A 26 4.03 -6.65 8.61
C LEU A 26 4.81 -6.18 9.83
N GLU A 27 4.15 -5.86 10.93
CA GLU A 27 4.84 -5.40 12.14
C GLU A 27 5.89 -6.41 12.65
N PRO A 28 5.64 -7.73 12.65
CA PRO A 28 6.66 -8.69 13.05
C PRO A 28 7.90 -8.69 12.16
N LEU A 29 7.77 -8.33 10.88
CA LEU A 29 8.89 -8.28 9.94
C LEU A 29 9.89 -7.16 10.25
N ASP A 30 9.48 -6.12 10.98
CA ASP A 30 10.37 -5.03 11.39
C ASP A 30 11.53 -5.53 12.29
N PHE A 31 11.36 -6.68 12.92
CA PHE A 31 12.42 -7.35 13.70
C PHE A 31 13.35 -8.22 12.85
N LEU A 32 12.91 -8.64 11.67
CA LEU A 32 13.63 -9.55 10.79
C LEU A 32 14.31 -8.84 9.63
N ILE A 33 13.72 -7.76 9.14
CA ILE A 33 14.17 -7.01 7.96
C ILE A 33 14.64 -5.62 8.39
N LYS A 34 15.95 -5.36 8.27
CA LYS A 34 16.53 -4.07 8.65
C LYS A 34 16.16 -2.95 7.67
N HIS A 35 16.23 -3.25 6.38
CA HIS A 35 15.99 -2.31 5.31
C HIS A 35 15.02 -2.90 4.29
N PRO A 36 13.74 -2.54 4.34
CA PRO A 36 12.73 -3.12 3.45
C PRO A 36 12.99 -2.91 1.95
N TYR A 37 13.85 -1.96 1.61
CA TYR A 37 14.22 -1.64 0.23
C TYR A 37 15.49 -2.34 -0.27
N ASP A 38 16.22 -2.99 0.62
CA ASP A 38 17.43 -3.71 0.27
C ASP A 38 17.10 -5.05 -0.40
N ARG A 39 17.12 -5.06 -1.72
CA ARG A 39 16.86 -6.25 -2.53
C ARG A 39 17.99 -7.28 -2.50
N SER A 40 19.13 -6.95 -1.93
CA SER A 40 20.22 -7.91 -1.73
C SER A 40 20.01 -8.81 -0.49
N ASP A 41 19.07 -8.42 0.40
CA ASP A 41 18.72 -9.20 1.59
C ASP A 41 17.85 -10.40 1.20
N PRO A 42 18.35 -11.66 1.33
CA PRO A 42 17.59 -12.84 0.96
C PRO A 42 16.36 -13.07 1.86
N VAL A 43 16.37 -12.59 3.11
CA VAL A 43 15.20 -12.67 4.00
C VAL A 43 14.09 -11.76 3.48
N ARG A 44 14.44 -10.54 3.12
CA ARG A 44 13.53 -9.58 2.49
C ARG A 44 12.93 -10.13 1.20
N GLU A 45 13.75 -10.65 0.30
CA GLU A 45 13.31 -11.18 -1.01
C GLU A 45 12.40 -12.41 -0.87
N ARG A 46 12.52 -13.14 0.21
CA ARG A 46 11.65 -14.29 0.49
C ARG A 46 10.31 -13.88 1.11
N LEU A 47 10.29 -12.84 1.94
CA LEU A 47 9.11 -12.49 2.74
C LEU A 47 8.23 -11.39 2.13
N ILE A 48 8.82 -10.38 1.50
CA ILE A 48 8.07 -9.23 0.97
C ILE A 48 7.23 -9.57 -0.27
N PRO A 49 7.73 -10.24 -1.32
CA PRO A 49 6.95 -10.47 -2.53
C PRO A 49 5.62 -11.21 -2.33
N PRO A 50 5.51 -12.26 -1.49
CA PRO A 50 4.22 -12.90 -1.22
C PRO A 50 3.20 -11.96 -0.58
N LEU A 51 3.66 -11.03 0.28
CA LEU A 51 2.79 -10.05 0.92
C LEU A 51 2.31 -8.99 -0.07
N GLN A 52 3.18 -8.54 -0.97
CA GLN A 52 2.80 -7.67 -2.10
C GLN A 52 1.72 -8.33 -2.97
N GLN A 53 1.83 -9.64 -3.18
CA GLN A 53 0.83 -10.37 -3.95
C GLN A 53 -0.53 -10.39 -3.25
N LYS A 54 -0.57 -10.61 -1.94
CA LYS A 54 -1.82 -10.52 -1.15
C LYS A 54 -2.48 -9.14 -1.28
N VAL A 55 -1.68 -8.07 -1.24
CA VAL A 55 -2.18 -6.70 -1.40
C VAL A 55 -2.74 -6.47 -2.81
N ARG A 56 -2.08 -7.01 -3.85
CA ARG A 56 -2.59 -6.94 -5.23
C ARG A 56 -3.91 -7.69 -5.40
N GLU A 57 -4.01 -8.87 -4.85
CA GLU A 57 -5.25 -9.68 -4.89
C GLU A 57 -6.41 -8.98 -4.19
N ARG A 58 -6.13 -8.20 -3.16
CA ARG A 58 -7.13 -7.38 -2.48
C ARG A 58 -7.50 -6.09 -3.24
N GLY A 59 -6.75 -5.72 -4.27
CA GLY A 59 -6.96 -4.49 -5.03
C GLY A 59 -6.43 -3.23 -4.36
N LEU A 60 -5.51 -3.36 -3.40
CA LEU A 60 -4.94 -2.26 -2.61
C LEU A 60 -3.53 -1.84 -3.07
N TRP A 61 -2.98 -2.50 -4.07
CA TRP A 61 -1.68 -2.12 -4.62
C TRP A 61 -1.74 -0.76 -5.29
N ALA A 62 -0.77 0.10 -4.99
CA ALA A 62 -0.72 1.46 -5.54
C ALA A 62 -2.04 2.22 -5.34
N CYS A 63 -2.59 2.13 -4.13
CA CYS A 63 -3.91 2.65 -3.77
C CYS A 63 -4.05 4.17 -3.90
N HIS A 64 -2.95 4.90 -4.11
CA HIS A 64 -2.95 6.34 -4.37
C HIS A 64 -3.44 6.72 -5.78
N LEU A 65 -3.47 5.76 -6.72
CA LEU A 65 -3.91 6.02 -8.09
C LEU A 65 -5.43 6.16 -8.20
N GLY A 66 -5.88 7.05 -9.09
CA GLY A 66 -7.28 7.19 -9.42
C GLY A 66 -7.82 6.02 -10.26
N PRO A 67 -9.16 5.91 -10.42
CA PRO A 67 -9.77 4.79 -11.14
C PRO A 67 -9.40 4.75 -12.61
N ASN A 68 -9.19 5.90 -13.25
CA ASN A 68 -8.75 5.99 -14.65
C ASN A 68 -7.31 5.48 -14.86
N LEU A 69 -6.55 5.32 -13.79
CA LEU A 69 -5.16 4.86 -13.80
C LEU A 69 -5.01 3.44 -13.23
N GLY A 70 -6.12 2.76 -13.03
CA GLY A 70 -6.14 1.39 -12.52
C GLY A 70 -6.13 1.27 -10.99
N GLY A 71 -6.24 2.38 -10.28
CA GLY A 71 -6.34 2.41 -8.82
C GLY A 71 -7.79 2.43 -8.32
N PRO A 72 -8.00 2.33 -7.00
CA PRO A 72 -9.33 2.30 -6.40
C PRO A 72 -10.06 3.66 -6.39
N GLY A 73 -9.33 4.78 -6.52
CA GLY A 73 -9.95 6.11 -6.53
C GLY A 73 -10.53 6.54 -5.18
N TYR A 74 -9.84 6.24 -4.10
CA TYR A 74 -10.32 6.54 -2.73
C TYR A 74 -10.42 8.03 -2.41
N GLY A 75 -9.56 8.88 -2.97
CA GLY A 75 -9.43 10.28 -2.59
C GLY A 75 -8.55 10.46 -1.35
N GLN A 76 -8.21 11.71 -1.03
CA GLN A 76 -7.16 12.01 -0.05
C GLN A 76 -7.52 11.65 1.39
N VAL A 77 -8.78 11.82 1.81
CA VAL A 77 -9.20 11.48 3.18
C VAL A 77 -9.10 9.98 3.44
N LYS A 78 -9.64 9.17 2.54
CA LYS A 78 -9.57 7.71 2.65
C LYS A 78 -8.11 7.22 2.61
N LEU A 79 -7.28 7.81 1.75
CA LEU A 79 -5.85 7.50 1.68
C LEU A 79 -5.11 7.88 2.97
N ALA A 80 -5.46 9.01 3.60
CA ALA A 80 -4.86 9.41 4.87
C ALA A 80 -5.15 8.38 5.97
N LEU A 81 -6.40 7.92 6.09
CA LEU A 81 -6.78 6.89 7.04
C LEU A 81 -6.07 5.56 6.79
N LEU A 82 -5.92 5.18 5.52
CA LEU A 82 -5.21 3.96 5.13
C LEU A 82 -3.72 4.05 5.45
N ASN A 83 -3.08 5.17 5.11
CA ASN A 83 -1.66 5.38 5.33
C ASN A 83 -1.28 5.50 6.81
N GLU A 84 -2.19 5.95 7.66
CA GLU A 84 -2.01 5.93 9.12
C GLU A 84 -1.78 4.50 9.62
N ILE A 85 -2.50 3.53 9.08
CA ILE A 85 -2.35 2.12 9.43
C ILE A 85 -1.08 1.53 8.78
N ILE A 86 -0.89 1.74 7.48
CA ILE A 86 0.26 1.21 6.73
C ILE A 86 1.58 1.70 7.33
N GLY A 87 1.63 2.95 7.75
CA GLY A 87 2.84 3.59 8.30
C GLY A 87 3.30 3.05 9.66
N ARG A 88 2.53 2.19 10.33
CA ARG A 88 2.95 1.57 11.59
C ARG A 88 4.07 0.55 11.42
N ALA A 89 4.19 -0.06 10.25
CA ALA A 89 5.28 -0.99 9.93
C ALA A 89 6.26 -0.34 8.94
N LYS A 90 7.57 -0.54 9.14
CA LYS A 90 8.61 -0.01 8.22
C LYS A 90 8.47 -0.57 6.81
N CYS A 91 8.06 -1.83 6.69
CA CYS A 91 7.84 -2.46 5.39
C CYS A 91 6.45 -2.16 4.79
N GLY A 92 5.56 -1.49 5.53
CA GLY A 92 4.21 -1.18 5.07
C GLY A 92 4.17 -0.51 3.69
N PRO A 93 4.83 0.64 3.51
CA PRO A 93 4.80 1.34 2.22
C PRO A 93 5.33 0.52 1.04
N VAL A 94 6.36 -0.30 1.23
CA VAL A 94 6.90 -1.15 0.15
C VAL A 94 5.96 -2.31 -0.18
N VAL A 95 5.27 -2.86 0.81
CA VAL A 95 4.30 -3.95 0.60
C VAL A 95 3.06 -3.46 -0.15
N PHE A 96 2.63 -2.23 0.10
CA PHE A 96 1.48 -1.61 -0.58
C PHE A 96 1.83 -0.86 -1.86
N GLY A 97 3.12 -0.69 -2.20
CA GLY A 97 3.55 0.01 -3.41
C GLY A 97 3.17 1.49 -3.43
N CYS A 98 3.17 2.15 -2.27
CA CYS A 98 2.68 3.51 -2.13
C CYS A 98 3.73 4.49 -1.57
N GLN A 99 5.01 4.14 -1.61
CA GLN A 99 6.09 4.98 -1.11
C GLN A 99 6.80 5.77 -2.21
N ALA A 100 7.50 6.82 -1.85
CA ALA A 100 8.45 7.48 -2.75
C ALA A 100 9.75 6.65 -2.83
N PRO A 101 10.37 6.51 -4.02
CA PRO A 101 10.01 7.12 -5.31
C PRO A 101 8.96 6.34 -6.12
N ASP A 102 8.53 5.17 -5.65
CA ASP A 102 7.68 4.25 -6.42
C ASP A 102 6.30 4.85 -6.72
N SER A 103 5.73 5.60 -5.79
CA SER A 103 4.43 6.26 -6.00
C SER A 103 4.48 7.28 -7.13
N GLY A 104 5.52 8.14 -7.18
CA GLY A 104 5.71 9.11 -8.26
C GLY A 104 6.00 8.45 -9.60
N ASN A 105 6.87 7.45 -9.62
CA ASN A 105 7.17 6.67 -10.83
C ASN A 105 5.95 5.89 -11.31
N GLY A 106 5.17 5.34 -10.41
CA GLY A 106 3.91 4.67 -10.72
C GLY A 106 2.90 5.60 -11.39
N GLU A 107 2.76 6.85 -10.91
CA GLU A 107 1.93 7.85 -11.55
C GLU A 107 2.40 8.22 -12.96
N ILE A 108 3.70 8.41 -13.14
CA ILE A 108 4.28 8.71 -14.47
C ILE A 108 3.95 7.58 -15.44
N LEU A 109 4.17 6.34 -15.05
CA LEU A 109 3.85 5.17 -15.88
C LEU A 109 2.35 5.06 -16.15
N ALA A 110 1.52 5.29 -15.14
CA ALA A 110 0.06 5.23 -15.29
C ALA A 110 -0.47 6.27 -16.28
N HIS A 111 0.07 7.49 -16.26
CA HIS A 111 -0.34 8.57 -17.17
C HIS A 111 0.24 8.42 -18.58
N TYR A 112 1.51 8.08 -18.71
CA TYR A 112 2.27 8.21 -19.95
C TYR A 112 2.82 6.89 -20.50
N GLY A 113 2.74 5.81 -19.75
CA GLY A 113 3.20 4.50 -20.19
C GLY A 113 2.34 3.90 -21.30
N THR A 114 2.95 3.07 -22.14
CA THR A 114 2.22 2.24 -23.10
C THR A 114 1.47 1.12 -22.36
N PRO A 115 0.47 0.46 -22.99
CA PRO A 115 -0.21 -0.68 -22.36
C PRO A 115 0.74 -1.80 -21.90
N ALA A 116 1.84 -1.99 -22.62
CA ALA A 116 2.86 -3.00 -22.27
C ALA A 116 3.73 -2.59 -21.07
N GLN A 117 3.83 -1.28 -20.78
CA GLN A 117 4.60 -0.76 -19.66
C GLN A 117 3.80 -0.67 -18.37
N LYS A 118 2.49 -0.63 -18.48
CA LYS A 118 1.56 -0.57 -17.34
C LYS A 118 1.28 -1.97 -16.80
#